data_7480b4f02dd106332712760ca09f0adf
#
_entry.id   7480b4f02dd106332712760ca09f0adf
#
_cell.length_a   1.000
_cell.length_b   1.000
_cell.length_c   1.000
_cell.angle_alpha   90.00
_cell.angle_beta   90.00
_cell.angle_gamma   90.00
#
_symmetry.space_group_name_H-M   'P 1'
#
loop_
_entity.id
_entity.type
_entity.pdbx_description
1 polymer ?
#
loop_
_entity_poly.entity_id
_entity_poly.type
_entity_poly.pdbx_seq_one_letter_code
_entity_poly.pdbx_strand_id
1 'polypeptide(L)'
;YMAEGAVEYAKELGCNHPEIVLHLDHGDSFETCKSCVDFGFSSVMIDGSALPYEENIALTKKVVDYAHQFDVTVEGELGVLAGVEDDVVAEESHYTKPEEVVDFATRTGVDSLAISIGTSHGAYKFKPEQCTRDPRTGHLVPPPLAFDVLAAVEEQLPGFPIVLHGSSSVPQEYVDIINKYGGKLPDAVGIPEEQLTKASESAVCKINIDSDSRLAFTAGVRETFALHPEYFDPRQY
;
A
#
# COMPACT_ATOMS: atom_id res chain seq x y z
N TYR A 1 -2.86 -14.50 17.59
CA TYR A 1 -2.75 -14.06 19.01
C TYR A 1 -2.57 -12.54 19.14
N MET A 2 -1.64 -11.88 18.40
CA MET A 2 -1.45 -10.43 18.52
C MET A 2 -2.68 -9.64 18.05
N ALA A 3 -3.24 -9.99 16.88
CA ALA A 3 -4.44 -9.34 16.36
C ALA A 3 -5.66 -9.56 17.28
N GLU A 4 -5.86 -10.79 17.75
CA GLU A 4 -6.92 -11.13 18.72
C GLU A 4 -6.78 -10.32 20.02
N GLY A 5 -5.57 -10.25 20.58
CA GLY A 5 -5.29 -9.46 21.78
C GLY A 5 -5.51 -7.95 21.56
N ALA A 6 -5.19 -7.44 20.36
CA ALA A 6 -5.45 -6.04 20.03
C ALA A 6 -6.96 -5.74 19.93
N VAL A 7 -7.75 -6.65 19.35
CA VAL A 7 -9.22 -6.54 19.29
C VAL A 7 -9.82 -6.55 20.69
N GLU A 8 -9.39 -7.47 21.56
CA GLU A 8 -9.89 -7.54 22.94
C GLU A 8 -9.54 -6.27 23.73
N TYR A 9 -8.30 -5.80 23.62
CA TYR A 9 -7.86 -4.58 24.29
C TYR A 9 -8.59 -3.33 23.76
N ALA A 10 -8.85 -3.26 22.45
CA ALA A 10 -9.65 -2.17 21.89
C ALA A 10 -11.08 -2.14 22.48
N LYS A 11 -11.69 -3.31 22.69
CA LYS A 11 -12.99 -3.42 23.37
C LYS A 11 -12.94 -2.95 24.82
N GLU A 12 -11.89 -3.30 25.57
CA GLU A 12 -11.68 -2.81 26.94
C GLU A 12 -11.56 -1.28 27.01
N LEU A 13 -10.98 -0.67 25.96
CA LEU A 13 -10.86 0.79 25.82
C LEU A 13 -12.16 1.47 25.33
N GLY A 14 -13.23 0.71 25.14
CA GLY A 14 -14.55 1.22 24.74
C GLY A 14 -14.81 1.22 23.22
N CYS A 15 -13.92 0.65 22.42
CA CYS A 15 -14.19 0.40 21.00
C CYS A 15 -15.03 -0.89 20.86
N ASN A 16 -16.35 -0.73 20.77
CA ASN A 16 -17.27 -1.88 20.77
C ASN A 16 -17.28 -2.70 19.48
N HIS A 17 -16.79 -2.13 18.36
CA HIS A 17 -16.78 -2.74 17.05
C HIS A 17 -15.45 -2.47 16.31
N PRO A 18 -14.31 -3.00 16.80
CA PRO A 18 -13.06 -2.86 16.07
C PRO A 18 -13.11 -3.76 14.83
N GLU A 19 -13.13 -3.13 13.65
CA GLU A 19 -13.05 -3.83 12.36
C GLU A 19 -11.58 -4.01 12.01
N ILE A 20 -11.02 -5.17 12.38
CA ILE A 20 -9.62 -5.53 12.10
C ILE A 20 -9.61 -6.76 11.20
N VAL A 21 -8.96 -6.63 10.06
CA VAL A 21 -8.73 -7.71 9.10
C VAL A 21 -7.26 -8.13 9.19
N LEU A 22 -7.01 -9.43 9.28
CA LEU A 22 -5.66 -9.98 9.15
C LEU A 22 -5.44 -10.35 7.68
N HIS A 23 -4.61 -9.56 7.01
CA HIS A 23 -4.34 -9.64 5.57
C HIS A 23 -2.88 -10.01 5.31
N LEU A 24 -2.63 -10.94 4.38
CA LEU A 24 -1.31 -11.14 3.80
C LEU A 24 -1.10 -10.10 2.70
N ASP A 25 -0.09 -9.26 2.84
CA ASP A 25 0.34 -8.29 1.83
C ASP A 25 1.47 -8.88 0.98
N HIS A 26 1.44 -8.69 -0.32
CA HIS A 26 2.43 -9.18 -1.30
C HIS A 26 2.87 -10.64 -1.11
N GLY A 27 1.93 -11.58 -1.08
CA GLY A 27 2.26 -13.01 -1.09
C GLY A 27 3.01 -13.39 -2.37
N ASP A 28 4.17 -14.02 -2.21
CA ASP A 28 5.10 -14.37 -3.29
C ASP A 28 4.80 -15.72 -3.98
N SER A 29 3.97 -16.54 -3.35
CA SER A 29 3.70 -17.90 -3.81
C SER A 29 2.35 -18.42 -3.33
N PHE A 30 1.85 -19.44 -4.03
CA PHE A 30 0.67 -20.16 -3.58
C PHE A 30 0.85 -20.77 -2.17
N GLU A 31 2.03 -21.26 -1.87
CA GLU A 31 2.35 -21.90 -0.59
C GLU A 31 2.29 -20.89 0.56
N THR A 32 2.75 -19.65 0.35
CA THR A 32 2.65 -18.56 1.33
C THR A 32 1.20 -18.18 1.57
N CYS A 33 0.41 -17.95 0.50
CA CYS A 33 -1.01 -17.66 0.61
C CYS A 33 -1.77 -18.78 1.32
N LYS A 34 -1.54 -20.03 0.90
CA LYS A 34 -2.13 -21.23 1.52
C LYS A 34 -1.83 -21.30 3.00
N SER A 35 -0.57 -21.06 3.39
CA SER A 35 -0.16 -21.10 4.80
C SER A 35 -0.91 -20.04 5.61
N CYS A 36 -1.07 -18.80 5.10
CA CYS A 36 -1.83 -17.77 5.77
C CYS A 36 -3.31 -18.12 5.93
N VAL A 37 -3.94 -18.66 4.89
CA VAL A 37 -5.33 -19.16 4.95
C VAL A 37 -5.46 -20.24 6.03
N ASP A 38 -4.56 -21.22 6.03
CA ASP A 38 -4.57 -22.32 7.01
C ASP A 38 -4.36 -21.83 8.46
N PHE A 39 -3.66 -20.71 8.65
CA PHE A 39 -3.47 -20.05 9.94
C PHE A 39 -4.56 -19.04 10.33
N GLY A 40 -5.63 -18.93 9.55
CA GLY A 40 -6.81 -18.15 9.89
C GLY A 40 -6.75 -16.68 9.48
N PHE A 41 -5.96 -16.34 8.47
CA PHE A 41 -6.07 -15.05 7.79
C PHE A 41 -7.43 -14.96 7.10
N SER A 42 -8.07 -13.80 7.19
CA SER A 42 -9.37 -13.56 6.55
C SER A 42 -9.25 -12.97 5.15
N SER A 43 -8.04 -12.57 4.76
CA SER A 43 -7.73 -12.03 3.44
C SER A 43 -6.27 -12.32 3.08
N VAL A 44 -6.00 -12.59 1.81
CA VAL A 44 -4.64 -12.78 1.28
C VAL A 44 -4.49 -12.06 -0.05
N MET A 45 -3.30 -11.52 -0.29
CA MET A 45 -2.90 -11.03 -1.60
C MET A 45 -1.88 -11.97 -2.22
N ILE A 46 -2.03 -12.23 -3.52
CA ILE A 46 -1.01 -12.88 -4.35
C ILE A 46 -0.48 -11.88 -5.36
N ASP A 47 0.81 -11.62 -5.30
CA ASP A 47 1.49 -10.72 -6.23
C ASP A 47 2.19 -11.52 -7.33
N GLY A 48 1.50 -11.62 -8.46
CA GLY A 48 2.04 -12.19 -9.69
C GLY A 48 2.41 -11.14 -10.75
N SER A 49 2.48 -9.85 -10.38
CA SER A 49 2.67 -8.74 -11.32
C SER A 49 3.99 -8.81 -12.10
N ALA A 50 5.02 -9.41 -11.54
CA ALA A 50 6.30 -9.64 -12.19
C ALA A 50 6.30 -10.81 -13.19
N LEU A 51 5.26 -11.64 -13.20
CA LEU A 51 5.12 -12.78 -14.11
C LEU A 51 4.50 -12.33 -15.44
N PRO A 52 4.68 -13.13 -16.53
CA PRO A 52 3.88 -12.99 -17.73
C PRO A 52 2.38 -13.05 -17.40
N TYR A 53 1.57 -12.26 -18.12
CA TYR A 53 0.14 -12.08 -17.83
C TYR A 53 -0.64 -13.39 -17.62
N GLU A 54 -0.44 -14.38 -18.49
CA GLU A 54 -1.12 -15.67 -18.37
C GLU A 54 -0.65 -16.49 -17.16
N GLU A 55 0.60 -16.33 -16.75
CA GLU A 55 1.14 -16.98 -15.56
C GLU A 55 0.60 -16.34 -14.29
N ASN A 56 0.48 -14.98 -14.26
CA ASN A 56 -0.17 -14.26 -13.20
C ASN A 56 -1.62 -14.71 -13.03
N ILE A 57 -2.40 -14.79 -14.12
CA ILE A 57 -3.78 -15.31 -14.06
C ILE A 57 -3.80 -16.74 -13.50
N ALA A 58 -2.94 -17.63 -13.97
CA ALA A 58 -2.93 -19.01 -13.51
C ALA A 58 -2.58 -19.13 -12.04
N LEU A 59 -1.61 -18.37 -11.55
CA LEU A 59 -1.20 -18.33 -10.15
C LEU A 59 -2.32 -17.75 -9.28
N THR A 60 -2.84 -16.59 -9.66
CA THR A 60 -3.91 -15.91 -8.92
C THR A 60 -5.15 -16.77 -8.82
N LYS A 61 -5.58 -17.37 -9.95
CA LYS A 61 -6.72 -18.29 -9.93
C LYS A 61 -6.50 -19.49 -9.01
N LYS A 62 -5.31 -20.06 -8.96
CA LYS A 62 -4.99 -21.17 -8.06
C LYS A 62 -5.16 -20.75 -6.59
N VAL A 63 -4.77 -19.52 -6.23
CA VAL A 63 -4.96 -18.98 -4.88
C VAL A 63 -6.45 -18.76 -4.59
N VAL A 64 -7.19 -18.16 -5.53
CA VAL A 64 -8.65 -17.93 -5.40
C VAL A 64 -9.38 -19.27 -5.19
N ASP A 65 -9.11 -20.26 -6.05
CA ASP A 65 -9.77 -21.58 -5.97
C ASP A 65 -9.50 -22.28 -4.63
N TYR A 66 -8.40 -21.98 -3.96
CA TYR A 66 -8.10 -22.48 -2.62
C TYR A 66 -8.76 -21.64 -1.53
N ALA A 67 -8.53 -20.35 -1.50
CA ALA A 67 -8.93 -19.43 -0.44
C ALA A 67 -10.47 -19.36 -0.29
N HIS A 68 -11.20 -19.34 -1.39
CA HIS A 68 -12.66 -19.31 -1.38
C HIS A 68 -13.32 -20.54 -0.74
N GLN A 69 -12.62 -21.67 -0.62
CA GLN A 69 -13.13 -22.83 0.14
C GLN A 69 -13.23 -22.54 1.65
N PHE A 70 -12.53 -21.53 2.13
CA PHE A 70 -12.46 -21.12 3.53
C PHE A 70 -13.11 -19.77 3.81
N ASP A 71 -13.83 -19.20 2.84
CA ASP A 71 -14.43 -17.86 2.93
C ASP A 71 -13.37 -16.75 3.16
N VAL A 72 -12.19 -16.92 2.56
CA VAL A 72 -11.07 -15.96 2.61
C VAL A 72 -11.01 -15.20 1.30
N THR A 73 -10.99 -13.86 1.37
CA THR A 73 -10.91 -12.99 0.20
C THR A 73 -9.50 -12.97 -0.39
N VAL A 74 -9.42 -12.81 -1.72
CA VAL A 74 -8.17 -12.76 -2.46
C VAL A 74 -8.04 -11.45 -3.21
N GLU A 75 -6.91 -10.78 -3.00
CA GLU A 75 -6.45 -9.64 -3.78
C GLU A 75 -5.43 -10.12 -4.80
N GLY A 76 -5.52 -9.64 -6.03
CA GLY A 76 -4.51 -9.83 -7.07
C GLY A 76 -3.82 -8.51 -7.40
N GLU A 77 -2.79 -8.55 -8.26
CA GLU A 77 -2.11 -7.34 -8.74
C GLU A 77 -1.93 -7.34 -10.24
N LEU A 78 -2.20 -6.19 -10.86
CA LEU A 78 -2.03 -5.90 -12.27
C LEU A 78 -1.30 -4.58 -12.50
N GLY A 79 -0.27 -4.64 -13.34
CA GLY A 79 0.67 -3.54 -13.52
C GLY A 79 1.88 -3.72 -12.61
N VAL A 80 2.90 -2.92 -12.83
CA VAL A 80 4.14 -2.95 -12.05
C VAL A 80 4.34 -1.60 -11.38
N LEU A 81 4.47 -1.62 -10.06
CA LEU A 81 4.82 -0.43 -9.28
C LEU A 81 6.33 -0.33 -9.13
N ALA A 82 6.90 0.83 -9.46
CA ALA A 82 8.31 1.10 -9.18
C ALA A 82 8.55 1.29 -7.68
N GLY A 83 9.80 1.13 -7.26
CA GLY A 83 10.27 1.36 -5.90
C GLY A 83 10.71 0.10 -5.20
N VAL A 84 10.89 0.21 -3.89
CA VAL A 84 11.33 -0.87 -3.01
C VAL A 84 10.40 -0.92 -1.81
N GLU A 85 9.76 -2.07 -1.60
CA GLU A 85 8.99 -2.38 -0.40
C GLU A 85 9.32 -3.81 0.01
N ASP A 86 9.96 -3.95 1.17
CA ASP A 86 10.49 -5.20 1.67
C ASP A 86 11.29 -5.97 0.59
N ASP A 87 10.78 -7.08 0.07
CA ASP A 87 11.42 -7.91 -0.94
C ASP A 87 10.98 -7.58 -2.39
N VAL A 88 10.04 -6.64 -2.58
CA VAL A 88 9.56 -6.20 -3.89
C VAL A 88 10.40 -5.05 -4.41
N VAL A 89 11.03 -5.23 -5.57
CA VAL A 89 11.88 -4.21 -6.21
C VAL A 89 11.55 -4.11 -7.69
N ALA A 90 11.19 -2.91 -8.15
CA ALA A 90 11.02 -2.62 -9.57
C ALA A 90 11.60 -1.24 -9.93
N GLU A 91 12.27 -1.15 -11.07
CA GLU A 91 12.91 0.09 -11.53
C GLU A 91 11.95 1.05 -12.23
N GLU A 92 10.89 0.54 -12.85
CA GLU A 92 9.91 1.33 -13.62
C GLU A 92 8.48 0.88 -13.31
N SER A 93 7.55 1.84 -13.32
CA SER A 93 6.11 1.57 -13.23
C SER A 93 5.51 1.38 -14.61
N HIS A 94 4.64 0.39 -14.74
CA HIS A 94 3.80 0.23 -15.91
C HIS A 94 2.34 0.37 -15.49
N TYR A 95 1.65 1.38 -16.05
CA TYR A 95 0.25 1.62 -15.73
C TYR A 95 -0.61 0.45 -16.19
N THR A 96 -1.58 0.12 -15.35
CA THR A 96 -2.56 -0.92 -15.66
C THR A 96 -3.44 -0.50 -16.82
N LYS A 97 -3.71 -1.42 -17.74
CA LYS A 97 -4.64 -1.20 -18.84
C LYS A 97 -6.05 -1.60 -18.41
N PRO A 98 -7.04 -0.71 -18.53
CA PRO A 98 -8.39 -1.00 -18.06
C PRO A 98 -9.01 -2.27 -18.65
N GLU A 99 -8.76 -2.56 -19.91
CA GLU A 99 -9.23 -3.79 -20.57
C GLU A 99 -8.64 -5.08 -19.97
N GLU A 100 -7.40 -5.03 -19.46
CA GLU A 100 -6.78 -6.16 -18.77
C GLU A 100 -7.40 -6.41 -17.40
N VAL A 101 -7.93 -5.37 -16.71
CA VAL A 101 -8.60 -5.50 -15.41
C VAL A 101 -9.84 -6.38 -15.54
N VAL A 102 -10.68 -6.13 -16.54
CA VAL A 102 -11.92 -6.90 -16.77
C VAL A 102 -11.61 -8.36 -17.06
N ASP A 103 -10.66 -8.62 -17.95
CA ASP A 103 -10.25 -9.98 -18.32
C ASP A 103 -9.66 -10.72 -17.11
N PHE A 104 -8.76 -10.07 -16.39
CA PHE A 104 -8.11 -10.64 -15.21
C PHE A 104 -9.12 -10.98 -14.11
N ALA A 105 -9.95 -10.03 -13.69
CA ALA A 105 -10.96 -10.25 -12.65
C ALA A 105 -11.94 -11.36 -13.04
N THR A 106 -12.37 -11.39 -14.31
CA THR A 106 -13.30 -12.42 -14.80
C THR A 106 -12.68 -13.81 -14.81
N ARG A 107 -11.42 -13.92 -15.22
CA ARG A 107 -10.73 -15.22 -15.39
C ARG A 107 -10.22 -15.78 -14.06
N THR A 108 -9.80 -14.92 -13.14
CA THR A 108 -9.26 -15.33 -11.83
C THR A 108 -10.34 -15.48 -10.79
N GLY A 109 -11.36 -14.60 -10.79
CA GLY A 109 -12.38 -14.52 -9.76
C GLY A 109 -11.89 -13.86 -8.47
N VAL A 110 -10.86 -12.99 -8.54
CA VAL A 110 -10.37 -12.20 -7.38
C VAL A 110 -11.47 -11.30 -6.83
N ASP A 111 -11.42 -11.01 -5.53
CA ASP A 111 -12.36 -10.15 -4.83
C ASP A 111 -11.99 -8.67 -4.91
N SER A 112 -10.71 -8.37 -5.07
CA SER A 112 -10.16 -7.03 -5.27
C SER A 112 -8.88 -7.08 -6.10
N LEU A 113 -8.52 -5.94 -6.70
CA LEU A 113 -7.35 -5.87 -7.56
C LEU A 113 -6.53 -4.60 -7.30
N ALA A 114 -5.26 -4.80 -7.00
CA ALA A 114 -4.28 -3.72 -6.98
C ALA A 114 -3.93 -3.32 -8.42
N ILE A 115 -3.96 -2.00 -8.68
CA ILE A 115 -3.64 -1.43 -9.99
C ILE A 115 -2.58 -0.34 -9.89
N SER A 116 -1.82 -0.18 -10.96
CA SER A 116 -0.82 0.88 -11.10
C SER A 116 -1.42 2.09 -11.84
N ILE A 117 -1.54 3.21 -11.13
CA ILE A 117 -2.02 4.50 -11.66
C ILE A 117 -1.05 5.67 -11.38
N GLY A 118 0.22 5.36 -11.12
CA GLY A 118 1.26 6.35 -10.83
C GLY A 118 1.67 6.43 -9.37
N THR A 119 1.25 5.48 -8.54
CA THR A 119 1.81 5.26 -7.20
C THR A 119 3.13 4.49 -7.30
N SER A 120 3.92 4.48 -6.24
CA SER A 120 5.23 3.82 -6.19
C SER A 120 5.58 3.49 -4.75
N HIS A 121 6.32 2.42 -4.50
CA HIS A 121 6.73 2.00 -3.18
C HIS A 121 7.83 2.91 -2.59
N GLY A 122 7.93 2.95 -1.24
CA GLY A 122 8.92 3.73 -0.51
C GLY A 122 8.62 5.22 -0.37
N ALA A 123 9.60 5.99 0.11
CA ALA A 123 9.48 7.42 0.39
C ALA A 123 9.96 8.33 -0.76
N TYR A 124 10.44 7.77 -1.84
CA TYR A 124 10.91 8.46 -3.06
C TYR A 124 10.08 8.03 -4.25
N LYS A 125 8.79 8.34 -4.22
CA LYS A 125 7.82 7.88 -5.22
C LYS A 125 7.99 8.51 -6.60
N PHE A 126 8.60 9.68 -6.64
CA PHE A 126 8.83 10.44 -7.87
C PHE A 126 10.27 10.98 -7.89
N LYS A 127 10.87 11.03 -9.07
CA LYS A 127 12.13 11.74 -9.27
C LYS A 127 11.88 13.24 -9.20
N PRO A 128 12.83 14.06 -8.70
CA PRO A 128 12.65 15.52 -8.63
C PRO A 128 12.25 16.17 -9.95
N GLU A 129 12.73 15.62 -11.08
CA GLU A 129 12.42 16.11 -12.43
C GLU A 129 10.96 15.90 -12.85
N GLN A 130 10.27 14.97 -12.20
CA GLN A 130 8.85 14.68 -12.43
C GLN A 130 7.93 15.60 -11.60
N CYS A 131 8.50 16.29 -10.60
CA CYS A 131 7.78 17.11 -9.65
C CYS A 131 7.91 18.60 -9.98
N THR A 132 6.96 19.40 -9.50
CA THR A 132 7.13 20.85 -9.36
C THR A 132 7.54 21.18 -7.93
N ARG A 133 7.95 22.42 -7.65
CA ARG A 133 8.23 22.88 -6.28
C ARG A 133 7.22 23.92 -5.84
N ASP A 134 6.64 23.74 -4.67
CA ASP A 134 5.82 24.76 -4.04
C ASP A 134 6.71 25.99 -3.72
N PRO A 135 6.39 27.17 -4.26
CA PRO A 135 7.24 28.36 -4.09
C PRO A 135 7.26 28.88 -2.65
N ARG A 136 6.32 28.48 -1.79
CA ARG A 136 6.25 28.92 -0.39
C ARG A 136 7.04 28.03 0.54
N THR A 137 6.95 26.70 0.35
CA THR A 137 7.58 25.72 1.23
C THR A 137 8.88 25.16 0.68
N GLY A 138 9.06 25.18 -0.64
CA GLY A 138 10.17 24.53 -1.34
C GLY A 138 10.02 23.03 -1.49
N HIS A 139 8.97 22.42 -0.92
CA HIS A 139 8.70 21.01 -1.03
C HIS A 139 8.34 20.60 -2.46
N LEU A 140 8.61 19.33 -2.80
CA LEU A 140 8.21 18.76 -4.08
C LEU A 140 6.71 18.51 -4.09
N VAL A 141 6.10 18.80 -5.24
CA VAL A 141 4.70 18.50 -5.54
C VAL A 141 4.68 17.52 -6.70
N PRO A 142 4.19 16.29 -6.48
CA PRO A 142 4.18 15.25 -7.50
C PRO A 142 3.13 15.52 -8.58
N PRO A 143 3.23 14.85 -9.75
CA PRO A 143 2.17 14.86 -10.74
C PRO A 143 0.89 14.22 -10.20
N PRO A 144 -0.27 14.48 -10.82
CA PRO A 144 -1.51 13.81 -10.46
C PRO A 144 -1.46 12.31 -10.81
N LEU A 145 -2.18 11.51 -10.03
CA LEU A 145 -2.45 10.12 -10.37
C LEU A 145 -3.26 10.04 -11.68
N ALA A 146 -3.14 8.90 -12.40
CA ALA A 146 -3.87 8.65 -13.64
C ALA A 146 -5.35 8.31 -13.35
N PHE A 147 -6.13 9.31 -12.94
CA PHE A 147 -7.55 9.16 -12.63
C PHE A 147 -8.40 8.75 -13.84
N ASP A 148 -7.91 9.00 -15.06
CA ASP A 148 -8.52 8.53 -16.30
C ASP A 148 -8.46 7.01 -16.42
N VAL A 149 -7.38 6.37 -15.98
CA VAL A 149 -7.27 4.91 -15.90
C VAL A 149 -8.29 4.37 -14.89
N LEU A 150 -8.36 4.97 -13.69
CA LEU A 150 -9.30 4.55 -12.64
C LEU A 150 -10.77 4.68 -13.13
N ALA A 151 -11.10 5.80 -13.77
CA ALA A 151 -12.44 6.03 -14.31
C ALA A 151 -12.80 5.02 -15.43
N ALA A 152 -11.83 4.69 -16.31
CA ALA A 152 -12.05 3.69 -17.35
C ALA A 152 -12.22 2.26 -16.79
N VAL A 153 -11.55 1.93 -15.68
CA VAL A 153 -11.75 0.66 -14.96
C VAL A 153 -13.17 0.63 -14.37
N GLU A 154 -13.58 1.70 -13.68
CA GLU A 154 -14.90 1.78 -13.05
C GLU A 154 -16.05 1.74 -14.07
N GLU A 155 -15.87 2.34 -15.25
CA GLU A 155 -16.84 2.26 -16.35
C GLU A 155 -17.04 0.82 -16.87
N GLN A 156 -15.94 0.07 -17.00
CA GLN A 156 -15.95 -1.29 -17.54
C GLN A 156 -16.33 -2.36 -16.51
N LEU A 157 -16.02 -2.11 -15.24
CA LEU A 157 -16.29 -3.04 -14.13
C LEU A 157 -16.90 -2.30 -12.91
N PRO A 158 -18.14 -1.82 -13.03
CA PRO A 158 -18.76 -1.00 -11.98
C PRO A 158 -18.85 -1.71 -10.64
N GLY A 159 -18.37 -1.03 -9.57
CA GLY A 159 -18.45 -1.52 -8.20
C GLY A 159 -17.43 -2.61 -7.86
N PHE A 160 -16.49 -2.92 -8.75
CA PHE A 160 -15.40 -3.84 -8.43
C PHE A 160 -14.36 -3.15 -7.53
N PRO A 161 -13.96 -3.79 -6.41
CA PRO A 161 -13.02 -3.19 -5.46
C PRO A 161 -11.60 -3.02 -6.04
N ILE A 162 -11.12 -1.79 -6.05
CA ILE A 162 -9.76 -1.44 -6.47
C ILE A 162 -8.89 -1.12 -5.26
N VAL A 163 -7.63 -1.51 -5.32
CA VAL A 163 -6.62 -1.28 -4.29
C VAL A 163 -5.49 -0.42 -4.84
N LEU A 164 -4.98 0.48 -4.02
CA LEU A 164 -3.78 1.26 -4.32
C LEU A 164 -2.64 0.89 -3.37
N HIS A 165 -1.59 0.29 -3.92
CA HIS A 165 -0.31 0.10 -3.27
C HIS A 165 0.61 1.32 -3.48
N GLY A 166 1.70 1.39 -2.72
CA GLY A 166 2.66 2.46 -2.84
C GLY A 166 2.09 3.86 -2.62
N SER A 167 1.09 4.01 -1.77
CA SER A 167 0.26 5.21 -1.63
C SER A 167 0.56 6.07 -0.42
N SER A 168 1.63 5.81 0.33
CA SER A 168 2.04 6.65 1.47
C SER A 168 2.18 8.12 1.06
N SER A 169 1.71 9.03 1.92
CA SER A 169 1.69 10.47 1.65
C SER A 169 3.05 11.16 1.87
N VAL A 170 3.94 10.49 2.61
CA VAL A 170 5.26 11.03 2.98
C VAL A 170 5.13 12.41 3.61
N PRO A 171 4.51 12.52 4.81
CA PRO A 171 4.25 13.80 5.42
C PRO A 171 5.54 14.61 5.62
N GLN A 172 5.60 15.78 5.02
CA GLN A 172 6.81 16.61 4.97
C GLN A 172 7.26 17.05 6.37
N GLU A 173 6.34 17.17 7.32
CA GLU A 173 6.67 17.46 8.72
C GLU A 173 7.63 16.43 9.33
N TYR A 174 7.42 15.14 9.07
CA TYR A 174 8.33 14.08 9.55
C TYR A 174 9.65 14.07 8.80
N VAL A 175 9.64 14.34 7.50
CA VAL A 175 10.86 14.49 6.69
C VAL A 175 11.71 15.63 7.23
N ASP A 176 11.10 16.78 7.55
CA ASP A 176 11.78 17.95 8.10
C ASP A 176 12.37 17.66 9.49
N ILE A 177 11.60 17.00 10.38
CA ILE A 177 12.08 16.59 11.71
C ILE A 177 13.27 15.63 11.57
N ILE A 178 13.16 14.61 10.72
CA ILE A 178 14.25 13.64 10.47
C ILE A 178 15.50 14.36 10.00
N ASN A 179 15.38 15.25 9.01
CA ASN A 179 16.52 16.00 8.46
C ASN A 179 17.11 16.96 9.48
N LYS A 180 16.31 17.65 10.27
CA LYS A 180 16.73 18.55 11.34
C LYS A 180 17.57 17.85 12.41
N TYR A 181 17.22 16.62 12.75
CA TYR A 181 17.87 15.85 13.81
C TYR A 181 18.83 14.76 13.27
N GLY A 182 19.57 15.10 12.22
CA GLY A 182 20.71 14.31 11.72
C GLY A 182 20.35 13.21 10.75
N GLY A 183 19.11 13.17 10.25
CA GLY A 183 18.72 12.34 9.11
C GLY A 183 19.15 12.94 7.78
N LYS A 184 18.92 12.19 6.71
CA LYS A 184 19.23 12.63 5.35
C LYS A 184 18.22 12.05 4.37
N LEU A 185 17.08 12.74 4.24
CA LEU A 185 15.99 12.41 3.32
C LEU A 185 15.77 13.60 2.36
N PRO A 186 16.69 13.88 1.44
CA PRO A 186 16.48 14.94 0.45
C PRO A 186 15.41 14.49 -0.54
N ASP A 187 14.55 15.42 -0.94
CA ASP A 187 13.55 15.23 -2.01
C ASP A 187 12.57 14.04 -1.81
N ALA A 188 12.38 13.57 -0.57
CA ALA A 188 11.35 12.58 -0.26
C ALA A 188 9.96 13.16 -0.53
N VAL A 189 9.14 12.44 -1.29
CA VAL A 189 7.80 12.89 -1.69
C VAL A 189 6.87 11.70 -1.88
N GLY A 190 5.63 11.84 -1.42
CA GLY A 190 4.58 10.83 -1.50
C GLY A 190 3.39 11.26 -2.35
N ILE A 191 2.28 10.56 -2.18
CA ILE A 191 1.01 10.88 -2.84
C ILE A 191 0.24 11.86 -1.95
N PRO A 192 -0.17 13.04 -2.46
CA PRO A 192 -0.96 13.98 -1.68
C PRO A 192 -2.27 13.36 -1.19
N GLU A 193 -2.62 13.61 0.08
CA GLU A 193 -3.84 13.06 0.71
C GLU A 193 -5.11 13.43 -0.05
N GLU A 194 -5.15 14.61 -0.68
CA GLU A 194 -6.29 15.04 -1.50
C GLU A 194 -6.48 14.14 -2.73
N GLN A 195 -5.40 13.59 -3.29
CA GLN A 195 -5.49 12.63 -4.39
C GLN A 195 -5.98 11.27 -3.91
N LEU A 196 -5.56 10.83 -2.74
CA LEU A 196 -6.03 9.59 -2.11
C LEU A 196 -7.51 9.70 -1.75
N THR A 197 -7.93 10.82 -1.14
CA THR A 197 -9.34 11.12 -0.86
C THR A 197 -10.17 11.07 -2.14
N LYS A 198 -9.71 11.73 -3.21
CA LYS A 198 -10.40 11.70 -4.50
C LYS A 198 -10.49 10.29 -5.08
N ALA A 199 -9.45 9.47 -4.94
CA ALA A 199 -9.49 8.08 -5.40
C ALA A 199 -10.51 7.23 -4.62
N SER A 200 -10.64 7.48 -3.30
CA SER A 200 -11.61 6.77 -2.44
C SER A 200 -13.07 7.19 -2.68
N GLU A 201 -13.33 8.29 -3.39
CA GLU A 201 -14.67 8.67 -3.86
C GLU A 201 -15.12 7.84 -5.09
N SER A 202 -14.24 7.03 -5.65
CA SER A 202 -14.47 6.14 -6.79
C SER A 202 -14.36 4.66 -6.36
N ALA A 203 -13.83 3.79 -7.22
CA ALA A 203 -13.73 2.35 -6.97
C ALA A 203 -12.65 1.94 -5.95
N VAL A 204 -11.80 2.86 -5.50
CA VAL A 204 -10.73 2.54 -4.55
C VAL A 204 -11.30 2.30 -3.16
N CYS A 205 -11.17 1.06 -2.68
CA CYS A 205 -11.70 0.61 -1.39
C CYS A 205 -10.60 0.31 -0.34
N LYS A 206 -9.35 0.17 -0.77
CA LYS A 206 -8.19 -0.10 0.10
C LYS A 206 -7.00 0.74 -0.37
N ILE A 207 -6.26 1.31 0.57
CA ILE A 207 -5.06 2.11 0.33
C ILE A 207 -3.97 1.61 1.27
N ASN A 208 -2.86 1.11 0.71
CA ASN A 208 -1.72 0.64 1.49
C ASN A 208 -0.81 1.81 1.87
N ILE A 209 -0.56 1.97 3.18
CA ILE A 209 0.28 3.02 3.75
C ILE A 209 1.24 2.39 4.75
N ASP A 210 2.54 2.46 4.46
CA ASP A 210 3.62 1.97 5.32
C ASP A 210 4.64 3.07 5.65
N SER A 211 5.20 3.73 4.62
CA SER A 211 6.27 4.73 4.79
C SER A 211 5.92 5.84 5.78
N ASP A 212 4.65 6.24 5.88
CA ASP A 212 4.21 7.31 6.78
C ASP A 212 4.39 6.91 8.26
N SER A 213 4.08 5.66 8.60
CA SER A 213 4.31 5.11 9.94
C SER A 213 5.81 5.01 10.27
N ARG A 214 6.63 4.57 9.31
CA ARG A 214 8.10 4.51 9.45
C ARG A 214 8.70 5.89 9.63
N LEU A 215 8.23 6.89 8.89
CA LEU A 215 8.67 8.28 9.02
C LEU A 215 8.29 8.88 10.36
N ALA A 216 7.03 8.72 10.79
CA ALA A 216 6.56 9.20 12.08
C ALA A 216 7.37 8.61 13.24
N PHE A 217 7.59 7.30 13.24
CA PHE A 217 8.40 6.61 14.24
C PHE A 217 9.85 7.13 14.25
N THR A 218 10.47 7.21 13.06
CA THR A 218 11.88 7.67 12.94
C THR A 218 12.03 9.13 13.36
N ALA A 219 11.07 9.99 13.01
CA ALA A 219 11.05 11.39 13.41
C ALA A 219 10.98 11.51 14.95
N GLY A 220 10.04 10.82 15.57
CA GLY A 220 9.86 10.82 17.01
C GLY A 220 11.11 10.35 17.77
N VAL A 221 11.72 9.24 17.34
CA VAL A 221 12.95 8.72 17.95
C VAL A 221 14.12 9.71 17.82
N ARG A 222 14.34 10.26 16.60
CA ARG A 222 15.44 11.22 16.36
C ARG A 222 15.26 12.49 17.16
N GLU A 223 14.05 13.06 17.17
CA GLU A 223 13.74 14.27 17.94
C GLU A 223 13.94 14.03 19.44
N THR A 224 13.42 12.94 19.96
CA THR A 224 13.55 12.60 21.38
C THR A 224 15.00 12.49 21.82
N PHE A 225 15.83 11.74 21.07
CA PHE A 225 17.26 11.62 21.43
C PHE A 225 18.05 12.91 21.24
N ALA A 226 17.65 13.78 20.31
CA ALA A 226 18.31 15.06 20.12
C ALA A 226 17.97 16.05 21.24
N LEU A 227 16.71 16.04 21.71
CA LEU A 227 16.25 16.93 22.78
C LEU A 227 16.53 16.41 24.18
N HIS A 228 16.68 15.09 24.33
CA HIS A 228 16.91 14.39 25.59
C HIS A 228 18.09 13.42 25.45
N PRO A 229 19.33 13.92 25.32
CA PRO A 229 20.50 13.09 25.11
C PRO A 229 20.81 12.13 26.27
N GLU A 230 20.20 12.35 27.44
CA GLU A 230 20.28 11.47 28.61
C GLU A 230 19.40 10.22 28.51
N TYR A 231 18.45 10.17 27.56
CA TYR A 231 17.55 9.02 27.40
C TYR A 231 18.27 7.84 26.72
N PHE A 232 18.11 6.67 27.30
CA PHE A 232 18.65 5.40 26.78
C PHE A 232 17.65 4.24 26.88
N ASP A 233 16.53 4.43 27.58
CA ASP A 233 15.50 3.41 27.80
C ASP A 233 14.43 3.52 26.72
N PRO A 234 14.13 2.43 25.95
CA PRO A 234 13.09 2.43 24.93
C PRO A 234 11.70 2.88 25.39
N ARG A 235 11.42 2.81 26.69
CA ARG A 235 10.16 3.29 27.27
C ARG A 235 10.05 4.82 27.35
N GLN A 236 11.10 5.54 26.96
CA GLN A 236 11.18 6.99 27.00
C GLN A 236 10.92 7.64 25.62
N TYR A 237 10.76 6.81 24.56
CA TYR A 237 10.49 7.24 23.19
C TYR A 237 9.58 6.27 22.42
#